data_6a35a7f997a59c5023d907adf33b44a5
#
_entry.id   6a35a7f997a59c5023d907adf33b44a5
#
_cell.length_a   1.000
_cell.length_b   1.000
_cell.length_c   1.000
_cell.angle_alpha   90.00
_cell.angle_beta   90.00
_cell.angle_gamma   90.00
#
_symmetry.space_group_name_H-M   'P 1'
#
loop_
_entity.id
_entity.type
_entity.pdbx_description
1 polymer ?
#
loop_
_entity_poly.entity_id
_entity_poly.type
_entity_poly.pdbx_seq_one_letter_code
_entity_poly.pdbx_strand_id
1 'polypeptide(L)'
;VSVQLNHIIIHSRDNRESATFLADILGLEIGTEWGPFLPVDTANGVTLDFATIPAESITMQHYAFLVSEDEFDTAFARIQQAGLTYYADPHGKQPGEINHNDGGRGVYFFDPAGHAMEIITRPYGGGAPEETSGAPEEAQGRAAEVSDGAEATSST
;
A
#
# COMPACT_ATOMS: atom_id res chain seq x y z
N VAL A 1 7.60 -12.05 -15.78
CA VAL A 1 6.66 -12.81 -14.92
C VAL A 1 5.56 -11.84 -14.48
N SER A 2 4.29 -12.23 -14.67
CA SER A 2 3.12 -11.38 -14.37
C SER A 2 2.25 -11.94 -13.22
N VAL A 3 2.84 -12.77 -12.34
CA VAL A 3 2.13 -13.29 -11.17
C VAL A 3 1.88 -12.15 -10.19
N GLN A 4 0.62 -12.01 -9.77
CA GLN A 4 0.18 -11.00 -8.82
C GLN A 4 -0.55 -11.68 -7.66
N LEU A 5 -0.32 -11.21 -6.44
CA LEU A 5 -1.14 -11.60 -5.31
C LEU A 5 -2.53 -10.98 -5.46
N ASN A 6 -3.58 -11.80 -5.46
CA ASN A 6 -4.96 -11.31 -5.65
C ASN A 6 -5.67 -11.10 -4.32
N HIS A 7 -5.70 -12.09 -3.45
CA HIS A 7 -6.35 -11.99 -2.14
C HIS A 7 -5.67 -12.91 -1.13
N ILE A 8 -5.90 -12.62 0.14
CA ILE A 8 -5.50 -13.44 1.28
C ILE A 8 -6.67 -13.54 2.26
N ILE A 9 -6.76 -14.65 2.99
CA ILE A 9 -7.73 -14.80 4.07
C ILE A 9 -7.06 -14.44 5.38
N ILE A 10 -7.66 -13.50 6.13
CA ILE A 10 -7.22 -13.10 7.46
C ILE A 10 -8.21 -13.68 8.48
N HIS A 11 -7.76 -14.63 9.28
CA HIS A 11 -8.57 -15.21 10.32
C HIS A 11 -8.76 -14.23 11.50
N SER A 12 -9.96 -14.15 12.00
CA SER A 12 -10.33 -13.26 13.10
C SER A 12 -11.32 -13.91 14.06
N ARG A 13 -11.42 -13.39 15.27
CA ARG A 13 -12.45 -13.78 16.23
C ARG A 13 -13.83 -13.29 15.80
N ASP A 14 -13.85 -12.14 15.16
CA ASP A 14 -14.99 -11.48 14.56
C ASP A 14 -14.48 -10.71 13.34
N ASN A 15 -14.95 -11.09 12.15
CA ASN A 15 -14.47 -10.52 10.89
C ASN A 15 -14.77 -9.01 10.80
N ARG A 16 -15.91 -8.57 11.32
CA ARG A 16 -16.29 -7.16 11.32
C ARG A 16 -15.43 -6.33 12.27
N GLU A 17 -15.15 -6.86 13.47
CA GLU A 17 -14.25 -6.20 14.42
C GLU A 17 -12.87 -5.96 13.78
N SER A 18 -12.26 -7.02 13.23
CA SER A 18 -10.92 -6.94 12.66
C SER A 18 -10.86 -6.12 11.37
N ALA A 19 -11.83 -6.27 10.48
CA ALA A 19 -11.91 -5.47 9.25
C ALA A 19 -12.11 -3.99 9.56
N THR A 20 -13.02 -3.64 10.48
CA THR A 20 -13.25 -2.25 10.90
C THR A 20 -12.01 -1.66 11.54
N PHE A 21 -11.36 -2.40 12.44
CA PHE A 21 -10.11 -1.97 13.08
C PHE A 21 -9.05 -1.58 12.04
N LEU A 22 -8.77 -2.45 11.09
CA LEU A 22 -7.73 -2.21 10.09
C LEU A 22 -8.14 -1.08 9.14
N ALA A 23 -9.38 -1.08 8.68
CA ALA A 23 -9.92 -0.04 7.80
C ALA A 23 -9.85 1.35 8.45
N ASP A 24 -10.21 1.45 9.74
CA ASP A 24 -10.16 2.71 10.48
C ASP A 24 -8.71 3.22 10.64
N ILE A 25 -7.75 2.34 10.92
CA ILE A 25 -6.34 2.74 11.06
C ILE A 25 -5.76 3.19 9.73
N LEU A 26 -5.96 2.41 8.67
CA LEU A 26 -5.35 2.65 7.35
C LEU A 26 -6.14 3.61 6.46
N GLY A 27 -7.39 3.96 6.84
CA GLY A 27 -8.26 4.77 6.01
C GLY A 27 -8.80 4.04 4.78
N LEU A 28 -9.03 2.73 4.91
CA LEU A 28 -9.57 1.89 3.86
C LEU A 28 -11.10 1.75 4.01
N GLU A 29 -11.75 1.31 2.94
CA GLU A 29 -13.18 1.01 2.95
C GLU A 29 -13.43 -0.48 3.09
N ILE A 30 -14.49 -0.82 3.85
CA ILE A 30 -14.97 -2.19 3.95
C ILE A 30 -15.92 -2.44 2.78
N GLY A 31 -15.66 -3.50 2.03
CA GLY A 31 -16.50 -3.89 0.91
C GLY A 31 -17.75 -4.65 1.33
N THR A 32 -18.48 -5.14 0.34
CA THR A 32 -19.69 -5.94 0.57
C THR A 32 -19.33 -7.35 1.00
N GLU A 33 -19.90 -7.79 2.11
CA GLU A 33 -19.76 -9.16 2.61
C GLU A 33 -20.23 -10.18 1.58
N TRP A 34 -19.45 -11.24 1.38
CA TRP A 34 -19.82 -12.37 0.52
C TRP A 34 -19.43 -13.70 1.16
N GLY A 35 -20.38 -14.60 1.28
CA GLY A 35 -20.16 -15.85 2.01
C GLY A 35 -19.64 -15.56 3.44
N PRO A 36 -18.56 -16.21 3.87
CA PRO A 36 -17.99 -16.01 5.20
C PRO A 36 -17.00 -14.83 5.27
N PHE A 37 -16.82 -14.07 4.18
CA PHE A 37 -15.75 -13.10 4.05
C PHE A 37 -16.25 -11.66 4.06
N LEU A 38 -15.54 -10.81 4.81
CA LEU A 38 -15.69 -9.37 4.78
C LEU A 38 -14.44 -8.75 4.16
N PRO A 39 -14.52 -8.24 2.92
CA PRO A 39 -13.35 -7.80 2.17
C PRO A 39 -12.94 -6.37 2.53
N VAL A 40 -11.63 -6.13 2.55
CA VAL A 40 -11.01 -4.80 2.58
C VAL A 40 -9.95 -4.77 1.48
N ASP A 41 -10.08 -3.86 0.53
CA ASP A 41 -9.17 -3.76 -0.61
C ASP A 41 -8.02 -2.79 -0.31
N THR A 42 -6.82 -3.19 -0.71
CA THR A 42 -5.64 -2.32 -0.70
C THR A 42 -5.42 -1.64 -2.06
N ALA A 43 -4.69 -0.53 -2.08
CA ALA A 43 -4.49 0.28 -3.28
C ALA A 43 -3.77 -0.47 -4.43
N ASN A 44 -3.00 -1.50 -4.12
CA ASN A 44 -2.33 -2.34 -5.12
C ASN A 44 -3.17 -3.54 -5.60
N GLY A 45 -4.49 -3.53 -5.30
CA GLY A 45 -5.43 -4.52 -5.81
C GLY A 45 -5.42 -5.87 -5.09
N VAL A 46 -4.87 -5.94 -3.88
CA VAL A 46 -4.96 -7.14 -3.02
C VAL A 46 -6.18 -7.00 -2.11
N THR A 47 -7.05 -8.00 -2.11
CA THR A 47 -8.19 -8.07 -1.19
C THR A 47 -7.79 -8.82 0.08
N LEU A 48 -8.08 -8.23 1.22
CA LEU A 48 -7.96 -8.83 2.55
C LEU A 48 -9.34 -9.36 2.95
N ASP A 49 -9.54 -10.67 2.85
CA ASP A 49 -10.80 -11.34 3.16
C ASP A 49 -10.81 -11.76 4.64
N PHE A 50 -11.44 -10.96 5.50
CA PHE A 50 -11.57 -11.29 6.92
C PHE A 50 -12.61 -12.38 7.13
N ALA A 51 -12.23 -13.45 7.81
CA ALA A 51 -13.09 -14.59 8.11
C ALA A 51 -13.10 -14.88 9.61
N THR A 52 -14.29 -15.11 10.17
CA THR A 52 -14.46 -15.50 11.56
C THR A 52 -14.18 -16.99 11.74
N ILE A 53 -13.26 -17.33 12.64
CA ILE A 53 -13.00 -18.70 13.10
C ILE A 53 -12.89 -18.75 14.63
N PRO A 54 -12.94 -19.95 15.26
CA PRO A 54 -12.70 -20.06 16.69
C PRO A 54 -11.36 -19.45 17.10
N ALA A 55 -11.36 -18.66 18.18
CA ALA A 55 -10.18 -17.90 18.61
C ALA A 55 -8.95 -18.79 18.88
N GLU A 56 -9.19 -19.99 19.42
CA GLU A 56 -8.14 -20.99 19.69
C GLU A 56 -7.50 -21.58 18.43
N SER A 57 -8.14 -21.40 17.28
CA SER A 57 -7.64 -21.87 15.99
C SER A 57 -6.85 -20.80 15.21
N ILE A 58 -6.81 -19.57 15.74
CA ILE A 58 -6.11 -18.47 15.06
C ILE A 58 -4.60 -18.60 15.33
N THR A 59 -3.83 -18.71 14.25
CA THR A 59 -2.37 -18.58 14.30
C THR A 59 -1.99 -17.16 13.97
N MET A 60 -1.22 -16.51 14.85
CA MET A 60 -0.71 -15.15 14.64
C MET A 60 0.07 -15.07 13.34
N GLN A 61 -0.25 -14.09 12.52
CA GLN A 61 0.44 -13.75 11.27
C GLN A 61 1.02 -12.34 11.36
N HIS A 62 1.87 -12.01 10.41
CA HIS A 62 2.42 -10.68 10.25
C HIS A 62 2.02 -10.09 8.89
N TYR A 63 1.47 -8.87 8.90
CA TYR A 63 1.06 -8.13 7.71
C TYR A 63 1.69 -6.74 7.73
N ALA A 64 2.42 -6.41 6.67
CA ALA A 64 3.07 -5.12 6.53
C ALA A 64 2.47 -4.35 5.34
N PHE A 65 2.16 -3.08 5.57
CA PHE A 65 1.56 -2.19 4.58
C PHE A 65 2.53 -1.06 4.23
N LEU A 66 2.81 -0.93 2.93
CA LEU A 66 3.58 0.20 2.42
C LEU A 66 2.65 1.39 2.25
N VAL A 67 2.99 2.49 2.91
CA VAL A 67 2.21 3.73 2.91
C VAL A 67 3.09 4.93 2.56
N SER A 68 2.49 6.01 2.11
CA SER A 68 3.20 7.29 1.96
C SER A 68 3.53 7.90 3.32
N GLU A 69 4.38 8.93 3.34
CA GLU A 69 4.70 9.65 4.58
C GLU A 69 3.47 10.32 5.20
N ASP A 70 2.59 10.90 4.38
CA ASP A 70 1.33 11.53 4.84
C ASP A 70 0.33 10.50 5.38
N GLU A 71 0.24 9.34 4.72
CA GLU A 71 -0.59 8.23 5.19
C GLU A 71 -0.05 7.64 6.50
N PHE A 72 1.28 7.57 6.65
CA PHE A 72 1.91 7.16 7.90
C PHE A 72 1.53 8.10 9.04
N ASP A 73 1.65 9.42 8.86
CA ASP A 73 1.28 10.41 9.87
C ASP A 73 -0.19 10.26 10.29
N THR A 74 -1.08 10.08 9.31
CA THR A 74 -2.51 9.91 9.57
C THR A 74 -2.81 8.60 10.31
N ALA A 75 -2.26 7.47 9.85
CA ALA A 75 -2.45 6.17 10.48
C ALA A 75 -1.83 6.13 11.88
N PHE A 76 -0.64 6.69 12.05
CA PHE A 76 0.02 6.74 13.35
C PHE A 76 -0.75 7.59 14.36
N ALA A 77 -1.32 8.73 13.94
CA ALA A 77 -2.20 9.52 14.79
C ALA A 77 -3.44 8.72 15.24
N ARG A 78 -4.03 7.91 14.35
CA ARG A 78 -5.17 7.04 14.68
C ARG A 78 -4.79 5.92 15.66
N ILE A 79 -3.61 5.31 15.50
CA ILE A 79 -3.06 4.33 16.45
C ILE A 79 -2.97 4.95 17.85
N GLN A 80 -2.42 6.16 17.96
CA GLN A 80 -2.28 6.88 19.22
C GLN A 80 -3.64 7.28 19.81
N GLN A 81 -4.56 7.80 19.01
CA GLN A 81 -5.92 8.19 19.44
C GLN A 81 -6.74 7.00 19.92
N ALA A 82 -6.55 5.83 19.32
CA ALA A 82 -7.18 4.59 19.74
C ALA A 82 -6.58 4.02 21.05
N GLY A 83 -5.51 4.61 21.57
CA GLY A 83 -4.83 4.14 22.78
C GLY A 83 -4.12 2.81 22.59
N LEU A 84 -3.77 2.43 21.37
CA LEU A 84 -3.09 1.18 21.06
C LEU A 84 -1.65 1.24 21.52
N THR A 85 -1.16 0.12 22.07
CA THR A 85 0.27 -0.05 22.26
C THR A 85 0.93 -0.29 20.91
N TYR A 86 1.99 0.45 20.62
CA TYR A 86 2.78 0.33 19.40
C TYR A 86 4.26 0.18 19.72
N TYR A 87 5.04 -0.33 18.77
CA TYR A 87 6.43 -0.72 18.98
C TYR A 87 7.27 -0.34 17.76
N ALA A 88 8.54 -0.02 18.00
CA ALA A 88 9.51 0.18 16.92
C ALA A 88 10.04 -1.16 16.35
N ASP A 89 9.86 -2.27 17.08
CA ASP A 89 10.39 -3.58 16.73
C ASP A 89 9.32 -4.68 16.72
N PRO A 90 9.52 -5.75 15.94
CA PRO A 90 8.54 -6.83 15.79
C PRO A 90 8.39 -7.71 17.05
N HIS A 91 9.30 -7.59 18.02
CA HIS A 91 9.30 -8.40 19.24
C HIS A 91 8.73 -7.68 20.48
N GLY A 92 8.24 -6.45 20.30
CA GLY A 92 7.63 -5.65 21.36
C GLY A 92 8.62 -5.18 22.43
N LYS A 93 9.91 -5.02 22.08
CA LYS A 93 10.95 -4.62 23.03
C LYS A 93 11.10 -3.10 23.15
N GLN A 94 10.57 -2.36 22.19
CA GLN A 94 10.64 -0.90 22.10
C GLN A 94 9.23 -0.28 22.05
N PRO A 95 8.48 -0.36 23.15
CA PRO A 95 7.11 0.18 23.20
C PRO A 95 7.14 1.72 23.18
N GLY A 96 6.14 2.31 22.51
CA GLY A 96 5.99 3.75 22.43
C GLY A 96 6.98 4.45 21.48
N GLU A 97 7.70 3.68 20.68
CA GLU A 97 8.67 4.18 19.71
C GLU A 97 8.31 3.75 18.28
N ILE A 98 8.82 4.48 17.28
CA ILE A 98 8.81 4.09 15.87
C ILE A 98 10.24 3.82 15.42
N ASN A 99 10.42 3.11 14.30
CA ASN A 99 11.73 2.91 13.70
C ASN A 99 11.93 3.77 12.45
N HIS A 100 13.18 3.89 12.04
CA HIS A 100 13.60 4.61 10.83
C HIS A 100 14.41 3.70 9.89
N ASN A 101 14.01 2.45 9.78
CA ASN A 101 14.69 1.45 8.97
C ASN A 101 14.68 1.87 7.49
N ASP A 102 15.77 1.54 6.79
CA ASP A 102 15.94 1.80 5.34
C ASP A 102 15.74 3.28 4.94
N GLY A 103 15.93 4.20 5.89
CA GLY A 103 15.74 5.64 5.66
C GLY A 103 14.27 6.08 5.58
N GLY A 104 13.35 5.22 5.97
CA GLY A 104 11.93 5.51 6.09
C GLY A 104 11.47 5.57 7.54
N ARG A 105 10.20 5.27 7.75
CA ARG A 105 9.57 5.12 9.08
C ARG A 105 8.80 3.82 9.13
N GLY A 106 8.72 3.20 10.32
CA GLY A 106 7.95 1.99 10.55
C GLY A 106 7.40 1.91 11.97
N VAL A 107 6.27 1.27 12.15
CA VAL A 107 5.67 1.00 13.46
C VAL A 107 4.87 -0.30 13.43
N TYR A 108 4.95 -1.04 14.53
CA TYR A 108 4.23 -2.29 14.75
C TYR A 108 3.10 -2.10 15.76
N PHE A 109 1.99 -2.76 15.53
CA PHE A 109 0.85 -2.83 16.45
C PHE A 109 0.11 -4.14 16.24
N PHE A 110 -0.78 -4.50 17.17
CA PHE A 110 -1.56 -5.73 17.06
C PHE A 110 -3.02 -5.43 16.76
N ASP A 111 -3.61 -6.27 15.90
CA ASP A 111 -5.04 -6.24 15.62
C ASP A 111 -5.83 -6.99 16.73
N PRO A 112 -7.19 -6.92 16.75
CA PRO A 112 -8.01 -7.60 17.74
C PRO A 112 -7.85 -9.12 17.79
N ALA A 113 -7.43 -9.75 16.70
CA ALA A 113 -7.18 -11.19 16.64
C ALA A 113 -5.77 -11.59 17.08
N GLY A 114 -4.90 -10.62 17.36
CA GLY A 114 -3.51 -10.85 17.78
C GLY A 114 -2.53 -10.95 16.63
N HIS A 115 -2.91 -10.59 15.41
CA HIS A 115 -1.96 -10.48 14.30
C HIS A 115 -1.06 -9.26 14.47
N ALA A 116 0.21 -9.41 14.12
CA ALA A 116 1.16 -8.31 14.11
C ALA A 116 0.99 -7.50 12.80
N MET A 117 0.56 -6.27 12.95
CA MET A 117 0.43 -5.31 11.86
C MET A 117 1.63 -4.38 11.84
N GLU A 118 2.03 -3.97 10.65
CA GLU A 118 3.12 -3.03 10.45
C GLU A 118 2.76 -2.04 9.34
N ILE A 119 3.08 -0.78 9.53
CA ILE A 119 3.10 0.21 8.44
C ILE A 119 4.53 0.70 8.24
N ILE A 120 4.96 0.78 7.00
CA ILE A 120 6.29 1.24 6.59
C ILE A 120 6.19 2.25 5.47
N THR A 121 7.08 3.23 5.44
CA THR A 121 7.13 4.23 4.35
C THR A 121 8.13 3.87 3.26
N ARG A 122 8.99 2.87 3.50
CA ARG A 122 9.94 2.32 2.52
C ARG A 122 10.02 0.80 2.62
N PRO A 123 10.11 0.11 1.47
CA PRO A 123 10.34 -1.34 1.47
C PRO A 123 11.66 -1.69 2.14
N TYR A 124 11.69 -2.81 2.87
CA TYR A 124 12.94 -3.35 3.41
C TYR A 124 13.88 -3.80 2.30
N GLY A 125 15.19 -3.50 2.46
CA GLY A 125 16.21 -3.85 1.49
C GLY A 125 16.06 -3.15 0.14
N GLY A 126 15.12 -2.23 0.01
CA GLY A 126 14.96 -1.39 -1.17
C GLY A 126 16.03 -0.31 -1.18
N GLY A 127 16.83 -0.24 -2.25
CA GLY A 127 17.62 0.94 -2.54
C GLY A 127 16.73 2.19 -2.63
N ALA A 128 17.34 3.37 -2.79
CA ALA A 128 16.61 4.63 -2.98
C ALA A 128 15.47 4.44 -4.00
N PRO A 129 14.32 5.10 -3.79
CA PRO A 129 13.22 5.03 -4.74
C PRO A 129 13.78 5.33 -6.14
N GLU A 130 13.45 4.49 -7.13
CA GLU A 130 13.69 4.84 -8.51
C GLU A 130 12.97 6.17 -8.75
N GLU A 131 13.74 7.23 -8.96
CA GLU A 131 13.20 8.46 -9.48
C GLU A 131 12.59 8.10 -10.83
N THR A 132 11.26 8.06 -10.89
CA THR A 132 10.55 8.01 -12.16
C THR A 132 10.82 9.35 -12.85
N SER A 133 11.93 9.43 -13.57
CA SER A 133 12.20 10.51 -14.50
C SER A 133 11.30 10.31 -15.73
N GLY A 134 10.02 10.55 -15.53
CA GLY A 134 9.04 10.73 -16.56
C GLY A 134 8.97 12.21 -16.93
N ALA A 135 10.05 12.79 -17.45
CA ALA A 135 9.94 14.02 -18.20
C ALA A 135 9.26 13.66 -19.54
N PRO A 136 8.18 14.34 -19.93
CA PRO A 136 7.64 14.17 -21.28
C PRO A 136 8.69 14.69 -22.26
N GLU A 137 9.15 13.81 -23.14
CA GLU A 137 9.97 14.13 -24.28
C GLU A 137 9.15 15.07 -25.18
N GLU A 138 9.47 16.36 -25.16
CA GLU A 138 8.92 17.33 -26.11
C GLU A 138 9.25 16.87 -27.52
N ALA A 139 8.21 16.53 -28.26
CA ALA A 139 8.30 16.24 -29.66
C ALA A 139 8.79 17.51 -30.41
N GLN A 140 10.07 17.56 -30.67
CA GLN A 140 10.62 18.55 -31.58
C GLN A 140 10.08 18.29 -32.99
N GLY A 141 9.16 19.14 -33.40
CA GLY A 141 8.60 19.17 -34.74
C GLY A 141 9.69 19.37 -35.77
N ARG A 142 9.85 18.41 -36.64
CA ARG A 142 10.70 18.48 -37.84
C ARG A 142 9.93 19.28 -38.87
N ALA A 143 10.30 20.54 -39.05
CA ALA A 143 9.87 21.36 -40.18
C ALA A 143 10.38 20.72 -41.46
N ALA A 144 9.46 20.33 -42.35
CA ALA A 144 9.79 19.95 -43.71
C ALA A 144 9.95 21.22 -44.52
N GLU A 145 11.17 21.46 -44.98
CA GLU A 145 11.43 22.47 -46.03
C GLU A 145 10.80 22.01 -47.33
N VAL A 146 9.86 22.81 -47.81
CA VAL A 146 9.36 22.76 -49.21
C VAL A 146 10.32 23.58 -50.05
N SER A 147 11.17 22.91 -50.82
CA SER A 147 11.94 23.56 -51.85
C SER A 147 11.07 23.75 -53.09
N ASP A 148 10.86 24.98 -53.36
CA ASP A 148 10.30 25.52 -54.60
C ASP A 148 11.26 25.22 -55.77
N GLY A 149 10.75 24.65 -56.84
CA GLY A 149 11.48 24.36 -58.07
C GLY A 149 10.58 24.57 -59.24
N ALA A 150 10.49 25.85 -59.66
CA ALA A 150 9.92 26.25 -60.94
C ALA A 150 10.82 25.79 -62.05
N GLU A 151 10.25 25.23 -63.12
CA GLU A 151 10.72 25.52 -64.46
C GLU A 151 9.63 25.28 -65.51
N ALA A 152 9.43 26.32 -66.27
CA ALA A 152 8.58 26.38 -67.40
C ALA A 152 9.29 25.85 -68.65
N THR A 153 8.52 25.32 -69.59
CA THR A 153 8.69 25.48 -71.05
C THR A 153 7.51 24.77 -71.70
N SER A 154 6.64 25.45 -72.38
CA SER A 154 6.63 26.01 -73.72
C SER A 154 6.43 24.98 -74.85
N SER A 155 5.41 25.31 -75.72
CA SER A 155 5.20 24.94 -77.14
C SER A 155 4.57 23.58 -77.44
N THR A 156 3.47 23.51 -78.10
CA THR A 156 2.94 24.02 -79.39
C THR A 156 1.45 23.65 -79.41
#